data_fce57c8e93b9fec7967161c5b48acdbf
#
_entry.id   fce57c8e93b9fec7967161c5b48acdbf
#
_cell.length_a   1.000
_cell.length_b   1.000
_cell.length_c   1.000
_cell.angle_alpha   90.00
_cell.angle_beta   90.00
_cell.angle_gamma   90.00
#
_symmetry.space_group_name_H-M   'P 1'
#
loop_
_entity.id
_entity.type
_entity.pdbx_description
1 polymer ?
#
loop_
_entity_poly.entity_id
_entity_poly.type
_entity_poly.pdbx_seq_one_letter_code
_entity_poly.pdbx_strand_id
1 'polypeptide(L)'
;LQSGEIGYVATGLKDPDKLKIGDTIGNEALAGYNEPKPVVFVSFYPDNCEYDELKKSLQRLKLNDSALKIEPDFNEVLGRGFKIGFLGKLHFEITVERLEREFGIKTINSFPSVAYKIKEKIIENVEGLPDDLSEIQEPMVNLEIISPVKYLGDIFQLKEIFRMEDIKTENLSAE
;
A
#
# COMPACT_ATOMS: atom_id res chain seq x y z
N LEU A 1 20.28 -28.05 -3.78
CA LEU A 1 18.83 -28.23 -3.60
C LEU A 1 18.35 -29.35 -4.50
N GLN A 2 17.57 -30.26 -3.98
CA GLN A 2 16.88 -31.31 -4.75
C GLN A 2 15.43 -30.87 -5.02
N SER A 3 14.73 -31.60 -5.89
CA SER A 3 13.32 -31.33 -6.17
C SER A 3 12.47 -31.36 -4.90
N GLY A 4 11.72 -30.29 -4.63
CA GLY A 4 10.89 -30.13 -3.43
C GLY A 4 11.60 -29.53 -2.22
N GLU A 5 12.89 -29.23 -2.29
CA GLU A 5 13.63 -28.59 -1.21
C GLU A 5 13.52 -27.05 -1.28
N ILE A 6 13.50 -26.44 -0.09
CA ILE A 6 13.58 -24.99 0.10
C ILE A 6 14.97 -24.63 0.61
N GLY A 7 15.55 -23.55 0.11
CA GLY A 7 16.87 -23.12 0.55
C GLY A 7 17.23 -21.72 0.10
N TYR A 8 18.44 -21.30 0.41
CA TYR A 8 18.99 -20.00 0.02
C TYR A 8 19.81 -20.13 -1.26
N VAL A 9 19.64 -19.14 -2.15
CA VAL A 9 20.38 -19.05 -3.41
C VAL A 9 21.18 -17.75 -3.42
N ALA A 10 22.51 -17.85 -3.49
CA ALA A 10 23.38 -16.70 -3.71
C ALA A 10 23.51 -16.47 -5.22
N THR A 11 22.86 -15.45 -5.74
CA THR A 11 22.80 -15.16 -7.18
C THR A 11 24.05 -14.46 -7.71
N GLY A 12 24.84 -13.82 -6.83
CA GLY A 12 25.98 -12.99 -7.23
C GLY A 12 25.60 -11.67 -7.93
N LEU A 13 24.32 -11.37 -8.04
CA LEU A 13 23.84 -10.11 -8.61
C LEU A 13 24.16 -8.95 -7.66
N LYS A 14 24.75 -7.88 -8.21
CA LYS A 14 25.11 -6.67 -7.44
C LYS A 14 23.92 -5.73 -7.25
N ASP A 15 22.93 -5.85 -8.11
CA ASP A 15 21.75 -4.99 -8.16
C ASP A 15 20.52 -5.76 -7.66
N PRO A 16 20.03 -5.48 -6.44
CA PRO A 16 18.91 -6.21 -5.86
C PRO A 16 17.57 -5.94 -6.60
N ASP A 17 17.45 -4.82 -7.31
CA ASP A 17 16.23 -4.49 -8.06
C ASP A 17 16.02 -5.38 -9.29
N LYS A 18 17.05 -6.15 -9.67
CA LYS A 18 16.96 -7.17 -10.74
C LYS A 18 16.35 -8.49 -10.29
N LEU A 19 16.13 -8.68 -9.00
CA LEU A 19 15.51 -9.86 -8.43
C LEU A 19 14.14 -9.50 -7.89
N LYS A 20 13.14 -10.25 -8.29
CA LYS A 20 11.76 -10.09 -7.79
C LYS A 20 11.28 -11.39 -7.19
N ILE A 21 10.39 -11.29 -6.21
CA ILE A 21 9.65 -12.46 -5.73
C ILE A 21 8.84 -13.01 -6.90
N GLY A 22 8.88 -14.33 -7.07
CA GLY A 22 8.24 -15.02 -8.19
C GLY A 22 9.14 -15.24 -9.41
N ASP A 23 10.38 -14.73 -9.38
CA ASP A 23 11.34 -15.04 -10.43
C ASP A 23 11.69 -16.54 -10.43
N THR A 24 11.79 -17.09 -11.62
CA THR A 24 12.20 -18.48 -11.84
C THR A 24 13.70 -18.54 -12.11
N ILE A 25 14.40 -19.35 -11.34
CA ILE A 25 15.81 -19.68 -11.61
C ILE A 25 15.82 -20.93 -12.49
N GLY A 26 15.94 -20.73 -13.80
CA GLY A 26 15.89 -21.83 -14.78
C GLY A 26 15.88 -21.30 -16.21
N ASN A 27 15.69 -22.22 -17.16
CA ASN A 27 15.68 -21.89 -18.60
C ASN A 27 14.30 -21.42 -19.09
N GLU A 28 13.24 -21.74 -18.36
CA GLU A 28 11.86 -21.37 -18.70
C GLU A 28 11.17 -20.77 -17.51
N ALA A 29 10.47 -19.66 -17.70
CA ALA A 29 9.71 -19.00 -16.65
C ALA A 29 8.46 -19.82 -16.30
N LEU A 30 8.26 -20.11 -15.02
CA LEU A 30 7.03 -20.71 -14.51
C LEU A 30 5.94 -19.65 -14.40
N ALA A 31 4.77 -19.93 -14.95
CA ALA A 31 3.60 -19.07 -14.83
C ALA A 31 2.93 -19.24 -13.45
N GLY A 32 2.25 -18.20 -12.98
CA GLY A 32 1.34 -18.28 -11.83
C GLY A 32 1.64 -17.35 -10.65
N TYR A 33 2.76 -16.62 -10.64
CA TYR A 33 3.00 -15.59 -9.64
C TYR A 33 2.46 -14.24 -10.10
N ASN A 34 1.63 -13.63 -9.25
CA ASN A 34 1.21 -12.24 -9.40
C ASN A 34 1.80 -11.42 -8.26
N GLU A 35 2.55 -10.38 -8.60
CA GLU A 35 3.09 -9.46 -7.60
C GLU A 35 1.93 -8.78 -6.84
N PRO A 36 1.91 -8.87 -5.48
CA PRO A 36 0.87 -8.22 -4.71
C PRO A 36 0.91 -6.71 -4.92
N LYS A 37 -0.25 -6.14 -5.20
CA LYS A 37 -0.38 -4.69 -5.40
C LYS A 37 -0.58 -4.00 -4.06
N PRO A 38 0.10 -2.88 -3.79
CA PRO A 38 -0.16 -2.10 -2.60
C PRO A 38 -1.59 -1.54 -2.62
N VAL A 39 -2.21 -1.52 -1.45
CA VAL A 39 -3.57 -1.00 -1.23
C VAL A 39 -3.61 0.18 -0.28
N VAL A 40 -2.53 0.41 0.47
CA VAL A 40 -2.37 1.57 1.35
C VAL A 40 -1.12 2.33 0.92
N PHE A 41 -1.26 3.64 0.76
CA PHE A 41 -0.14 4.52 0.44
C PHE A 41 0.04 5.51 1.58
N VAL A 42 1.29 5.71 2.02
CA VAL A 42 1.64 6.67 3.06
C VAL A 42 2.92 7.39 2.67
N SER A 43 2.94 8.69 2.82
CA SER A 43 4.14 9.49 2.60
C SER A 43 4.93 9.63 3.90
N PHE A 44 6.21 9.29 3.83
CA PHE A 44 7.17 9.34 4.94
C PHE A 44 8.10 10.52 4.74
N TYR A 45 8.12 11.42 5.72
CA TYR A 45 9.05 12.56 5.76
C TYR A 45 10.00 12.41 6.95
N PRO A 46 11.27 12.79 6.81
CA PRO A 46 12.23 12.72 7.91
C PRO A 46 11.77 13.59 9.09
N ASP A 47 11.84 13.05 10.31
CA ASP A 47 11.60 13.79 11.55
C ASP A 47 12.91 14.05 12.29
N ASN A 48 13.68 13.00 12.58
CA ASN A 48 14.92 13.06 13.36
C ASN A 48 16.18 12.74 12.55
N CYS A 49 16.09 12.69 11.22
CA CYS A 49 17.20 12.32 10.35
C CYS A 49 17.20 13.12 9.04
N GLU A 50 18.29 13.02 8.28
CA GLU A 50 18.38 13.59 6.93
C GLU A 50 17.68 12.71 5.89
N TYR A 51 17.24 13.32 4.79
CA TYR A 51 16.58 12.63 3.66
C TYR A 51 17.38 11.44 3.14
N ASP A 52 18.71 11.60 2.99
CA ASP A 52 19.57 10.54 2.47
C ASP A 52 19.74 9.37 3.44
N GLU A 53 19.63 9.62 4.73
CA GLU A 53 19.63 8.58 5.76
C GLU A 53 18.33 7.77 5.73
N LEU A 54 17.20 8.45 5.66
CA LEU A 54 15.89 7.79 5.46
C LEU A 54 15.89 6.95 4.18
N LYS A 55 16.41 7.49 3.07
CA LYS A 55 16.54 6.78 1.79
C LYS A 55 17.31 5.48 1.92
N LYS A 56 18.49 5.52 2.53
CA LYS A 56 19.33 4.33 2.74
C LYS A 56 18.65 3.28 3.59
N SER A 57 17.94 3.70 4.64
CA SER A 57 17.24 2.78 5.54
C SER A 57 16.04 2.13 4.87
N LEU A 58 15.27 2.89 4.10
CA LEU A 58 14.18 2.36 3.28
C LEU A 58 14.68 1.37 2.21
N GLN A 59 15.80 1.65 1.57
CA GLN A 59 16.42 0.72 0.62
C GLN A 59 16.85 -0.59 1.30
N ARG A 60 17.40 -0.52 2.52
CA ARG A 60 17.74 -1.72 3.30
C ARG A 60 16.52 -2.53 3.71
N LEU A 61 15.41 -1.85 4.12
CA LEU A 61 14.15 -2.54 4.40
C LEU A 61 13.60 -3.24 3.16
N LYS A 62 13.65 -2.58 2.00
CA LYS A 62 13.19 -3.15 0.72
C LYS A 62 13.93 -4.43 0.33
N LEU A 63 15.20 -4.60 0.70
CA LEU A 63 15.95 -5.84 0.46
C LEU A 63 15.32 -7.06 1.16
N ASN A 64 14.69 -6.84 2.31
CA ASN A 64 14.04 -7.89 3.10
C ASN A 64 12.51 -7.92 2.91
N ASP A 65 11.97 -6.89 2.27
CA ASP A 65 10.54 -6.70 2.05
C ASP A 65 10.28 -6.12 0.65
N SER A 66 10.26 -6.99 -0.33
CA SER A 66 10.07 -6.61 -1.73
C SER A 66 8.66 -6.11 -2.06
N ALA A 67 7.70 -6.27 -1.13
CA ALA A 67 6.35 -5.74 -1.30
C ALA A 67 6.29 -4.22 -1.14
N LEU A 68 7.33 -3.61 -0.52
CA LEU A 68 7.43 -2.16 -0.40
C LEU A 68 7.66 -1.50 -1.76
N LYS A 69 6.72 -0.67 -2.19
CA LYS A 69 6.88 0.23 -3.34
C LYS A 69 7.26 1.61 -2.84
N ILE A 70 8.47 2.05 -3.13
CA ILE A 70 9.05 3.29 -2.62
C ILE A 70 9.28 4.22 -3.79
N GLU A 71 8.61 5.38 -3.76
CA GLU A 71 8.71 6.44 -4.75
C GLU A 71 9.12 7.76 -4.06
N PRO A 72 9.93 8.62 -4.68
CA PRO A 72 10.19 9.95 -4.15
C PRO A 72 8.89 10.75 -4.02
N ASP A 73 8.79 11.53 -2.95
CA ASP A 73 7.66 12.43 -2.69
C ASP A 73 8.16 13.80 -2.23
N PHE A 74 7.31 14.81 -2.38
CA PHE A 74 7.61 16.17 -1.95
C PHE A 74 6.35 16.86 -1.41
N ASN A 75 6.47 17.48 -0.27
CA ASN A 75 5.44 18.31 0.34
C ASN A 75 6.00 19.71 0.58
N GLU A 76 5.22 20.75 0.35
CA GLU A 76 5.68 22.13 0.50
C GLU A 76 6.08 22.48 1.94
N VAL A 77 5.44 21.87 2.92
CA VAL A 77 5.68 22.12 4.36
C VAL A 77 6.74 21.18 4.92
N LEU A 78 6.65 19.88 4.60
CA LEU A 78 7.51 18.83 5.15
C LEU A 78 8.77 18.56 4.32
N GLY A 79 8.86 19.14 3.11
CA GLY A 79 10.00 18.99 2.23
C GLY A 79 10.00 17.66 1.48
N ARG A 80 11.21 17.10 1.27
CA ARG A 80 11.45 15.86 0.53
C ARG A 80 11.16 14.64 1.41
N GLY A 81 10.44 13.68 0.84
CA GLY A 81 10.09 12.43 1.48
C GLY A 81 9.96 11.28 0.49
N PHE A 82 9.25 10.24 0.90
CA PHE A 82 8.97 9.07 0.09
C PHE A 82 7.52 8.65 0.25
N LYS A 83 6.82 8.46 -0.86
CA LYS A 83 5.52 7.79 -0.91
C LYS A 83 5.74 6.28 -0.96
N ILE A 84 5.20 5.58 0.00
CA ILE A 84 5.41 4.15 0.15
C ILE A 84 4.08 3.42 0.04
N GLY A 85 4.04 2.40 -0.82
CA GLY A 85 2.89 1.51 -0.98
C GLY A 85 3.03 0.28 -0.09
N PHE A 86 1.97 -0.04 0.64
CA PHE A 86 1.87 -1.15 1.58
C PHE A 86 0.73 -2.10 1.22
N LEU A 87 0.84 -3.37 1.60
CA LEU A 87 -0.21 -4.39 1.41
C LEU A 87 -1.40 -4.21 2.37
N GLY A 88 -1.28 -3.36 3.38
CA GLY A 88 -2.30 -3.06 4.36
C GLY A 88 -1.78 -2.24 5.52
N LYS A 89 -2.69 -1.88 6.44
CA LYS A 89 -2.36 -1.05 7.61
C LYS A 89 -1.31 -1.70 8.52
N LEU A 90 -1.43 -2.99 8.79
CA LEU A 90 -0.46 -3.72 9.62
C LEU A 90 0.95 -3.71 9.01
N HIS A 91 1.04 -3.87 7.68
CA HIS A 91 2.32 -3.79 6.97
C HIS A 91 2.98 -2.41 7.14
N PHE A 92 2.19 -1.33 7.06
CA PHE A 92 2.65 0.03 7.37
C PHE A 92 3.16 0.15 8.81
N GLU A 93 2.37 -0.29 9.80
CA GLU A 93 2.72 -0.20 11.23
C GLU A 93 4.02 -0.95 11.55
N ILE A 94 4.18 -2.17 11.02
CA ILE A 94 5.42 -2.96 11.16
C ILE A 94 6.61 -2.23 10.51
N THR A 95 6.44 -1.61 9.36
CA THR A 95 7.51 -0.90 8.67
C THR A 95 7.98 0.33 9.48
N VAL A 96 7.05 1.09 10.05
CA VAL A 96 7.38 2.23 10.93
C VAL A 96 8.15 1.75 12.16
N GLU A 97 7.67 0.70 12.84
CA GLU A 97 8.34 0.13 14.00
C GLU A 97 9.75 -0.39 13.64
N ARG A 98 9.92 -1.02 12.49
CA ARG A 98 11.23 -1.48 12.02
C ARG A 98 12.18 -0.34 11.72
N LEU A 99 11.72 0.76 11.12
CA LEU A 99 12.53 1.96 10.90
C LEU A 99 13.07 2.51 12.22
N GLU A 100 12.23 2.61 13.24
CA GLU A 100 12.65 3.10 14.55
C GLU A 100 13.58 2.10 15.26
N ARG A 101 13.23 0.82 15.30
CA ARG A 101 13.97 -0.21 16.02
C ARG A 101 15.31 -0.58 15.38
N GLU A 102 15.35 -0.72 14.05
CA GLU A 102 16.54 -1.21 13.33
C GLU A 102 17.50 -0.08 12.94
N PHE A 103 16.98 1.13 12.71
CA PHE A 103 17.77 2.26 12.20
C PHE A 103 17.71 3.51 13.10
N GLY A 104 16.87 3.54 14.14
CA GLY A 104 16.68 4.71 15.01
C GLY A 104 15.98 5.88 14.34
N ILE A 105 15.33 5.65 13.17
CA ILE A 105 14.71 6.68 12.35
C ILE A 105 13.24 6.83 12.71
N LYS A 106 12.84 8.07 13.02
CA LYS A 106 11.44 8.48 13.14
C LYS A 106 11.01 9.27 11.92
N THR A 107 9.77 9.09 11.53
CA THR A 107 9.18 9.72 10.36
C THR A 107 7.86 10.38 10.69
N ILE A 108 7.60 11.51 10.04
CA ILE A 108 6.26 12.10 9.96
C ILE A 108 5.53 11.37 8.84
N ASN A 109 4.41 10.75 9.19
CA ASN A 109 3.64 9.92 8.26
C ASN A 109 2.37 10.65 7.83
N SER A 110 2.24 10.91 6.53
CA SER A 110 1.08 11.56 5.94
C SER A 110 0.34 10.57 5.04
N PHE A 111 -0.94 10.39 5.33
CA PHE A 111 -1.82 9.61 4.46
C PHE A 111 -2.32 10.51 3.33
N PRO A 112 -2.40 9.99 2.09
CA PRO A 112 -2.97 10.77 1.00
C PRO A 112 -4.40 11.16 1.33
N SER A 113 -4.73 12.40 1.07
CA SER A 113 -6.11 12.86 1.08
C SER A 113 -6.92 12.15 -0.01
N VAL A 114 -8.23 12.08 0.16
CA VAL A 114 -9.11 11.50 -0.85
C VAL A 114 -9.00 12.34 -2.13
N ALA A 115 -8.76 11.66 -3.26
CA ALA A 115 -8.77 12.33 -4.55
C ALA A 115 -10.21 12.58 -4.99
N TYR A 116 -10.53 13.83 -5.31
CA TYR A 116 -11.84 14.21 -5.85
C TYR A 116 -11.73 14.42 -7.36
N LYS A 117 -12.77 14.05 -8.10
CA LYS A 117 -12.84 14.32 -9.53
C LYS A 117 -13.83 15.46 -9.78
N ILE A 118 -13.38 16.50 -10.48
CA ILE A 118 -14.22 17.60 -10.94
C ILE A 118 -14.11 17.64 -12.46
N LYS A 119 -15.20 17.30 -13.15
CA LYS A 119 -15.22 17.09 -14.60
C LYS A 119 -14.18 16.03 -15.00
N GLU A 120 -13.10 16.42 -15.65
CA GLU A 120 -12.02 15.51 -16.05
C GLU A 120 -10.73 15.69 -15.22
N LYS A 121 -10.74 16.61 -14.24
CA LYS A 121 -9.55 16.91 -13.43
C LYS A 121 -9.63 16.21 -12.08
N ILE A 122 -8.56 15.54 -11.72
CA ILE A 122 -8.39 14.93 -10.39
C ILE A 122 -7.71 15.97 -9.49
N ILE A 123 -8.27 16.18 -8.30
CA ILE A 123 -7.78 17.12 -7.29
C ILE A 123 -7.47 16.31 -6.03
N GLU A 124 -6.23 16.34 -5.61
CA GLU A 124 -5.74 15.59 -4.44
C GLU A 124 -5.59 16.47 -3.18
N ASN A 125 -5.69 17.80 -3.33
CA ASN A 125 -5.54 18.77 -2.26
C ASN A 125 -6.79 19.62 -2.10
N VAL A 126 -7.15 19.93 -0.85
CA VAL A 126 -8.32 20.78 -0.52
C VAL A 126 -8.20 22.18 -1.12
N GLU A 127 -6.98 22.71 -1.24
CA GLU A 127 -6.71 24.02 -1.83
C GLU A 127 -7.09 24.13 -3.33
N GLY A 128 -7.18 22.98 -4.01
CA GLY A 128 -7.60 22.92 -5.41
C GLY A 128 -9.12 22.80 -5.62
N LEU A 129 -9.90 22.74 -4.53
CA LEU A 129 -11.35 22.64 -4.62
C LEU A 129 -11.98 23.99 -5.02
N PRO A 130 -12.95 24.01 -5.96
CA PRO A 130 -13.69 25.19 -6.28
C PRO A 130 -14.71 25.53 -5.18
N ASP A 131 -15.17 26.78 -5.16
CA ASP A 131 -16.21 27.23 -4.22
C ASP A 131 -17.55 26.50 -4.45
N ASP A 132 -17.83 26.10 -5.69
CA ASP A 132 -19.01 25.30 -6.04
C ASP A 132 -18.68 23.80 -6.03
N LEU A 133 -19.21 23.12 -5.03
CA LEU A 133 -18.99 21.69 -4.79
C LEU A 133 -20.01 20.78 -5.51
N SER A 134 -20.94 21.33 -6.29
CA SER A 134 -22.04 20.57 -6.92
C SER A 134 -21.60 19.53 -7.95
N GLU A 135 -20.44 19.70 -8.56
CA GLU A 135 -19.90 18.80 -9.59
C GLU A 135 -18.77 17.88 -9.05
N ILE A 136 -18.55 17.85 -7.73
CA ILE A 136 -17.51 17.01 -7.15
C ILE A 136 -17.96 15.56 -7.12
N GLN A 137 -17.10 14.68 -7.65
CA GLN A 137 -17.25 13.23 -7.57
C GLN A 137 -16.24 12.65 -6.59
N GLU A 138 -16.73 11.85 -5.66
CA GLU A 138 -15.91 11.08 -4.73
C GLU A 138 -15.58 9.71 -5.33
N PRO A 139 -14.38 9.16 -5.09
CA PRO A 139 -14.08 7.80 -5.47
C PRO A 139 -14.89 6.84 -4.60
N MET A 140 -15.63 5.95 -5.24
CA MET A 140 -16.35 4.87 -4.61
C MET A 140 -15.69 3.54 -4.94
N VAL A 141 -15.82 2.57 -4.05
CA VAL A 141 -15.31 1.21 -4.25
C VAL A 141 -16.45 0.20 -4.25
N ASN A 142 -16.33 -0.81 -5.08
CA ASN A 142 -17.20 -1.98 -4.97
C ASN A 142 -16.58 -2.92 -3.93
N LEU A 143 -17.29 -3.13 -2.84
CA LEU A 143 -16.85 -3.99 -1.75
C LEU A 143 -17.70 -5.26 -1.74
N GLU A 144 -17.05 -6.41 -1.83
CA GLU A 144 -17.66 -7.72 -1.65
C GLU A 144 -17.23 -8.29 -0.29
N ILE A 145 -18.21 -8.67 0.52
CA ILE A 145 -17.99 -9.25 1.84
C ILE A 145 -18.59 -10.66 1.88
N ILE A 146 -17.74 -11.66 2.03
CA ILE A 146 -18.19 -13.05 2.26
C ILE A 146 -18.15 -13.31 3.76
N SER A 147 -19.31 -13.60 4.34
CA SER A 147 -19.44 -13.75 5.79
C SER A 147 -20.52 -14.77 6.16
N PRO A 148 -20.37 -15.50 7.28
CA PRO A 148 -21.45 -16.27 7.85
C PRO A 148 -22.68 -15.41 8.15
N VAL A 149 -23.88 -15.96 7.92
CA VAL A 149 -25.19 -15.26 8.08
C VAL A 149 -25.35 -14.60 9.45
N LYS A 150 -24.79 -15.18 10.50
CA LYS A 150 -24.86 -14.63 11.87
C LYS A 150 -24.26 -13.23 12.03
N TYR A 151 -23.36 -12.80 11.13
CA TYR A 151 -22.72 -11.48 11.16
C TYR A 151 -23.37 -10.47 10.19
N LEU A 152 -24.44 -10.89 9.50
CA LEU A 152 -25.09 -10.03 8.51
C LEU A 152 -25.65 -8.74 9.16
N GLY A 153 -26.20 -8.84 10.37
CA GLY A 153 -26.69 -7.69 11.12
C GLY A 153 -25.59 -6.68 11.45
N ASP A 154 -24.43 -7.16 11.86
CA ASP A 154 -23.26 -6.32 12.18
C ASP A 154 -22.73 -5.61 10.93
N ILE A 155 -22.72 -6.31 9.80
CA ILE A 155 -22.30 -5.74 8.50
C ILE A 155 -23.28 -4.63 8.08
N PHE A 156 -24.59 -4.80 8.26
CA PHE A 156 -25.55 -3.74 7.95
C PHE A 156 -25.41 -2.51 8.87
N GLN A 157 -24.96 -2.67 10.11
CA GLN A 157 -24.70 -1.55 11.01
C GLN A 157 -23.54 -0.66 10.52
N LEU A 158 -22.64 -1.19 9.69
CA LEU A 158 -21.58 -0.37 9.08
C LEU A 158 -22.13 0.77 8.22
N LYS A 159 -23.38 0.66 7.73
CA LYS A 159 -24.07 1.73 7.00
C LYS A 159 -24.24 3.02 7.84
N GLU A 160 -24.28 2.91 9.16
CA GLU A 160 -24.38 4.07 10.05
C GLU A 160 -23.03 4.83 10.17
N ILE A 161 -21.93 4.12 9.91
CA ILE A 161 -20.56 4.65 10.03
C ILE A 161 -20.01 5.07 8.67
N PHE A 162 -20.32 4.29 7.63
CA PHE A 162 -19.80 4.48 6.28
C PHE A 162 -20.96 4.77 5.30
N ARG A 163 -20.71 5.68 4.36
CA ARG A 163 -21.64 5.90 3.26
C ARG A 163 -21.63 4.68 2.34
N MET A 164 -22.74 3.94 2.31
CA MET A 164 -22.93 2.75 1.48
C MET A 164 -24.14 2.95 0.56
N GLU A 165 -23.95 2.65 -0.70
CA GLU A 165 -24.99 2.69 -1.74
C GLU A 165 -25.11 1.30 -2.38
N ASP A 166 -26.25 0.96 -2.95
CA ASP A 166 -26.51 -0.27 -3.72
C ASP A 166 -26.14 -1.60 -3.02
N ILE A 167 -26.51 -1.73 -1.74
CA ILE A 167 -26.24 -2.95 -0.97
C ILE A 167 -27.08 -4.11 -1.53
N LYS A 168 -26.39 -5.16 -1.98
CA LYS A 168 -27.00 -6.42 -2.45
C LYS A 168 -26.51 -7.56 -1.57
N THR A 169 -27.38 -8.52 -1.32
CA THR A 169 -27.04 -9.74 -0.57
C THR A 169 -27.37 -10.96 -1.42
N GLU A 170 -26.41 -11.87 -1.51
CA GLU A 170 -26.59 -13.16 -2.17
C GLU A 170 -26.30 -14.28 -1.16
N ASN A 171 -27.08 -15.33 -1.21
CA ASN A 171 -26.86 -16.49 -0.36
C ASN A 171 -26.00 -17.49 -1.13
N LEU A 172 -24.75 -17.66 -0.69
CA LEU A 172 -23.85 -18.68 -1.22
C LEU A 172 -24.16 -20.03 -0.54
N SER A 173 -25.35 -20.60 -0.79
CA SER A 173 -25.62 -21.97 -0.38
C SER A 173 -24.86 -22.91 -1.30
N ALA A 174 -23.95 -23.72 -0.75
CA ALA A 174 -23.43 -24.88 -1.46
C ALA A 174 -24.62 -25.82 -1.76
N GLU A 175 -24.84 -26.12 -3.04
CA GLU A 175 -25.63 -27.28 -3.45
C GLU A 175 -24.96 -28.60 -3.04
#